data_0d95882a6cc4567267a17a8b36d7c1e0
#
_entry.id   0d95882a6cc4567267a17a8b36d7c1e0
#
_cell.length_a   1.000
_cell.length_b   1.000
_cell.length_c   1.000
_cell.angle_alpha   90.00
_cell.angle_beta   90.00
_cell.angle_gamma   90.00
#
_symmetry.space_group_name_H-M   'P 1'
#
loop_
_entity.id
_entity.type
_entity.pdbx_description
1 polymer ?
#
loop_
_entity_poly.entity_id
_entity_poly.type
_entity_poly.pdbx_seq_one_letter_code
_entity_poly.pdbx_strand_id
1 'polypeptide(L)'
;MVEHDPEEIWDTVLWSIKKAIKEAKLEPKDVSAIGITNQRETSVLWDKKSGKPVYNAIVWQDRRTARYCEKLKKAGHEKLFTKATGLLLDPYFSGTKLNWLLSNVKGAAKKARDGELCFGTIDTFLIWRLTAGKSFVTDATNASRTLMFNIEKNVWDKKLLDILSRRRRAGRPRARAPRTRARPNPRRGRLYFGRADFAGLGGTGQC
;
A
#
# COMPACT_ATOMS: atom_id res chain seq x y z
N MET A 1 -12.61 -12.90 -9.22
CA MET A 1 -11.42 -12.32 -8.57
C MET A 1 -10.79 -11.36 -9.56
N VAL A 2 -10.30 -10.22 -9.07
CA VAL A 2 -9.65 -9.21 -9.91
C VAL A 2 -8.28 -8.91 -9.31
N GLU A 3 -7.22 -9.18 -10.06
CA GLU A 3 -5.83 -9.12 -9.59
C GLU A 3 -4.94 -8.50 -10.66
N HIS A 4 -3.85 -7.88 -10.23
CA HIS A 4 -2.75 -7.46 -11.09
C HIS A 4 -1.44 -8.07 -10.56
N ASP A 5 -0.51 -8.35 -11.44
CA ASP A 5 0.85 -8.70 -11.04
C ASP A 5 1.61 -7.42 -10.64
N PRO A 6 2.07 -7.28 -9.40
CA PRO A 6 2.81 -6.09 -8.99
C PRO A 6 4.19 -5.96 -9.68
N GLU A 7 4.79 -7.08 -10.11
CA GLU A 7 6.06 -7.02 -10.85
C GLU A 7 5.84 -6.47 -12.26
N GLU A 8 4.76 -6.86 -12.93
CA GLU A 8 4.39 -6.29 -14.24
C GLU A 8 4.12 -4.78 -14.13
N ILE A 9 3.42 -4.34 -13.07
CA ILE A 9 3.22 -2.91 -12.80
C ILE A 9 4.58 -2.21 -12.64
N TRP A 10 5.48 -2.80 -11.87
CA TRP A 10 6.81 -2.26 -11.63
C TRP A 10 7.63 -2.13 -12.92
N ASP A 11 7.68 -3.17 -13.72
CA ASP A 11 8.44 -3.21 -14.97
C ASP A 11 7.90 -2.18 -15.98
N THR A 12 6.55 -2.07 -16.08
CA THR A 12 5.89 -1.08 -16.92
C THR A 12 6.21 0.35 -16.48
N VAL A 13 6.22 0.62 -15.16
CA VAL A 13 6.58 1.94 -14.62
C VAL A 13 8.04 2.27 -14.94
N LEU A 14 8.97 1.33 -14.73
CA LEU A 14 10.39 1.55 -15.07
C LEU A 14 10.60 1.79 -16.55
N TRP A 15 9.95 1.00 -17.40
CA TRP A 15 10.00 1.18 -18.84
C TRP A 15 9.50 2.56 -19.25
N SER A 16 8.36 2.99 -18.70
CA SER A 16 7.76 4.29 -19.00
C SER A 16 8.66 5.45 -18.56
N ILE A 17 9.26 5.37 -17.37
CA ILE A 17 10.21 6.38 -16.86
C ILE A 17 11.42 6.48 -17.80
N LYS A 18 12.05 5.35 -18.12
CA LYS A 18 13.24 5.31 -19.01
C LYS A 18 12.92 5.87 -20.39
N LYS A 19 11.77 5.49 -20.94
CA LYS A 19 11.30 5.98 -22.25
C LYS A 19 11.07 7.48 -22.24
N ALA A 20 10.36 8.00 -21.24
CA ALA A 20 10.08 9.43 -21.11
C ALA A 20 11.36 10.27 -21.00
N ILE A 21 12.33 9.84 -20.18
CA ILE A 21 13.62 10.52 -20.04
C ILE A 21 14.38 10.53 -21.38
N LYS A 22 14.42 9.39 -22.08
CA LYS A 22 15.08 9.26 -23.38
C LYS A 22 14.43 10.15 -24.44
N GLU A 23 13.11 10.14 -24.54
CA GLU A 23 12.36 10.97 -25.51
C GLU A 23 12.52 12.46 -25.26
N ALA A 24 12.61 12.85 -23.98
CA ALA A 24 12.88 14.23 -23.58
C ALA A 24 14.35 14.64 -23.78
N LYS A 25 15.24 13.71 -24.16
CA LYS A 25 16.69 13.93 -24.29
C LYS A 25 17.33 14.46 -22.99
N LEU A 26 16.83 13.97 -21.86
CA LEU A 26 17.32 14.30 -20.51
C LEU A 26 18.18 13.18 -19.94
N GLU A 27 18.98 13.55 -18.94
CA GLU A 27 19.66 12.58 -18.07
C GLU A 27 18.85 12.40 -16.76
N PRO A 28 18.95 11.25 -16.08
CA PRO A 28 18.25 11.04 -14.80
C PRO A 28 18.54 12.13 -13.74
N LYS A 29 19.71 12.74 -13.77
CA LYS A 29 20.13 13.84 -12.88
C LYS A 29 19.31 15.14 -13.09
N ASP A 30 18.74 15.30 -14.30
CA ASP A 30 17.96 16.50 -14.65
C ASP A 30 16.52 16.41 -14.15
N VAL A 31 16.10 15.23 -13.64
CA VAL A 31 14.76 15.02 -13.09
C VAL A 31 14.71 15.47 -11.63
N SER A 32 14.04 16.57 -11.37
CA SER A 32 13.93 17.15 -10.02
C SER A 32 12.97 16.40 -9.10
N ALA A 33 11.90 15.80 -9.64
CA ALA A 33 10.88 15.10 -8.86
C ALA A 33 10.05 14.14 -9.72
N ILE A 34 9.44 13.14 -9.06
CA ILE A 34 8.47 12.21 -9.65
C ILE A 34 7.14 12.37 -8.91
N GLY A 35 6.06 12.59 -9.65
CA GLY A 35 4.69 12.52 -9.16
C GLY A 35 4.12 11.12 -9.41
N ILE A 36 3.52 10.52 -8.38
CA ILE A 36 2.89 9.20 -8.48
C ILE A 36 1.38 9.36 -8.28
N THR A 37 0.61 8.87 -9.25
CA THR A 37 -0.82 8.61 -9.12
C THR A 37 -1.08 7.13 -9.31
N ASN A 38 -2.14 6.60 -8.69
CA ASN A 38 -2.38 5.16 -8.70
C ASN A 38 -3.87 4.82 -8.62
N GLN A 39 -4.19 3.55 -8.86
CA GLN A 39 -5.47 2.98 -8.43
C GLN A 39 -5.47 2.87 -6.91
N ARG A 40 -6.18 3.77 -6.23
CA ARG A 40 -6.33 3.67 -4.78
C ARG A 40 -6.98 2.33 -4.41
N GLU A 41 -6.89 1.94 -3.14
CA GLU A 41 -7.45 0.71 -2.55
C GLU A 41 -6.84 -0.61 -3.07
N THR A 42 -6.23 -0.63 -4.27
CA THR A 42 -5.51 -1.80 -4.77
C THR A 42 -4.33 -2.11 -3.86
N SER A 43 -4.32 -3.33 -3.33
CA SER A 43 -3.51 -3.70 -2.16
C SER A 43 -2.41 -4.67 -2.51
N VAL A 44 -1.19 -4.36 -2.10
CA VAL A 44 0.01 -5.19 -2.26
C VAL A 44 0.55 -5.60 -0.90
N LEU A 45 0.98 -6.86 -0.78
CA LEU A 45 1.73 -7.40 0.36
C LEU A 45 3.04 -7.97 -0.15
N TRP A 46 4.18 -7.51 0.36
CA TRP A 46 5.50 -7.92 -0.12
C TRP A 46 6.48 -8.21 1.01
N ASP A 47 7.46 -9.03 0.70
CA ASP A 47 8.55 -9.38 1.61
C ASP A 47 9.51 -8.19 1.75
N LYS A 48 9.75 -7.77 2.98
CA LYS A 48 10.55 -6.58 3.28
C LYS A 48 12.01 -6.71 2.87
N LYS A 49 12.57 -7.93 2.88
CA LYS A 49 13.98 -8.16 2.57
C LYS A 49 14.22 -8.23 1.07
N SER A 50 13.39 -8.98 0.37
CA SER A 50 13.55 -9.21 -1.07
C SER A 50 12.80 -8.21 -1.95
N GLY A 51 11.80 -7.51 -1.41
CA GLY A 51 10.90 -6.65 -2.17
C GLY A 51 9.88 -7.40 -3.01
N LYS A 52 9.91 -8.74 -3.01
CA LYS A 52 9.02 -9.54 -3.84
C LYS A 52 7.61 -9.58 -3.26
N PRO A 53 6.57 -9.37 -4.08
CA PRO A 53 5.20 -9.61 -3.68
C PRO A 53 5.00 -11.05 -3.23
N VAL A 54 4.22 -11.27 -2.16
CA VAL A 54 3.89 -12.61 -1.68
C VAL A 54 2.60 -13.14 -2.31
N TYR A 55 1.89 -12.29 -3.01
CA TYR A 55 0.67 -12.57 -3.75
C TYR A 55 0.39 -11.43 -4.74
N ASN A 56 -0.45 -11.68 -5.75
CA ASN A 56 -0.90 -10.65 -6.68
C ASN A 56 -1.57 -9.47 -5.95
N ALA A 57 -1.49 -8.28 -6.51
CA ALA A 57 -2.22 -7.12 -6.02
C ALA A 57 -3.72 -7.35 -6.15
N ILE A 58 -4.45 -7.23 -5.03
CA ILE A 58 -5.91 -7.36 -5.04
C ILE A 58 -6.51 -6.01 -5.41
N VAL A 59 -7.17 -5.97 -6.58
CA VAL A 59 -7.71 -4.74 -7.17
C VAL A 59 -8.92 -4.24 -6.38
N TRP A 60 -9.18 -2.93 -6.42
CA TRP A 60 -10.30 -2.28 -5.74
C TRP A 60 -11.69 -2.86 -6.11
N GLN A 61 -11.86 -3.35 -7.33
CA GLN A 61 -13.10 -3.98 -7.82
C GLN A 61 -13.35 -5.38 -7.23
N ASP A 62 -12.34 -6.01 -6.62
CA ASP A 62 -12.43 -7.39 -6.14
C ASP A 62 -13.39 -7.52 -4.96
N ARG A 63 -14.29 -8.49 -5.04
CA ARG A 63 -15.36 -8.72 -4.06
C ARG A 63 -15.11 -9.90 -3.12
N ARG A 64 -13.91 -10.53 -3.15
CA ARG A 64 -13.60 -11.75 -2.35
C ARG A 64 -13.80 -11.56 -0.84
N THR A 65 -13.70 -10.33 -0.34
CA THR A 65 -13.83 -10.02 1.08
C THR A 65 -15.25 -9.65 1.51
N ALA A 66 -16.25 -9.72 0.62
CA ALA A 66 -17.64 -9.34 0.92
C ALA A 66 -18.19 -10.08 2.16
N ARG A 67 -17.99 -11.41 2.26
CA ARG A 67 -18.40 -12.19 3.42
C ARG A 67 -17.74 -11.74 4.73
N TYR A 68 -16.51 -11.23 4.66
CA TYR A 68 -15.82 -10.71 5.84
C TYR A 68 -16.38 -9.36 6.25
N CYS A 69 -16.71 -8.48 5.31
CA CYS A 69 -17.41 -7.23 5.58
C CYS A 69 -18.76 -7.48 6.28
N GLU A 70 -19.56 -8.41 5.78
CA GLU A 70 -20.84 -8.77 6.42
C GLU A 70 -20.65 -9.33 7.86
N LYS A 71 -19.60 -10.11 8.11
CA LYS A 71 -19.27 -10.56 9.47
C LYS A 71 -18.93 -9.39 10.40
N LEU A 72 -18.19 -8.41 9.92
CA LEU A 72 -17.85 -7.21 10.70
C LEU A 72 -19.09 -6.35 10.99
N LYS A 73 -20.01 -6.20 10.02
CA LYS A 73 -21.29 -5.51 10.21
C LYS A 73 -22.13 -6.20 11.27
N LYS A 74 -22.33 -7.53 11.14
CA LYS A 74 -23.09 -8.33 12.12
C LYS A 74 -22.46 -8.32 13.52
N ALA A 75 -21.15 -8.13 13.63
CA ALA A 75 -20.44 -7.95 14.89
C ALA A 75 -20.54 -6.51 15.47
N GLY A 76 -21.29 -5.62 14.82
CA GLY A 76 -21.54 -4.25 15.29
C GLY A 76 -20.39 -3.27 15.05
N HIS A 77 -19.42 -3.62 14.21
CA HIS A 77 -18.24 -2.77 14.00
C HIS A 77 -18.47 -1.60 13.03
N GLU A 78 -19.55 -1.59 12.25
CA GLU A 78 -19.73 -0.60 11.17
C GLU A 78 -19.68 0.86 11.68
N LYS A 79 -20.40 1.17 12.77
CA LYS A 79 -20.38 2.53 13.36
C LYS A 79 -18.97 3.00 13.73
N LEU A 80 -18.13 2.09 14.25
CA LEU A 80 -16.74 2.41 14.61
C LEU A 80 -15.92 2.76 13.37
N PHE A 81 -16.04 1.95 12.31
CA PHE A 81 -15.34 2.19 11.05
C PHE A 81 -15.79 3.49 10.41
N THR A 82 -17.09 3.69 10.24
CA THR A 82 -17.64 4.90 9.63
C THR A 82 -17.24 6.16 10.37
N LYS A 83 -17.30 6.16 11.72
CA LYS A 83 -16.89 7.31 12.53
C LYS A 83 -15.40 7.65 12.34
N ALA A 84 -14.52 6.65 12.30
CA ALA A 84 -13.08 6.89 12.23
C ALA A 84 -12.57 7.18 10.81
N THR A 85 -13.22 6.61 9.78
CA THR A 85 -12.71 6.65 8.41
C THR A 85 -13.61 7.39 7.42
N GLY A 86 -14.86 7.68 7.79
CA GLY A 86 -15.88 8.18 6.87
C GLY A 86 -16.39 7.14 5.86
N LEU A 87 -15.97 5.87 5.97
CA LEU A 87 -16.23 4.82 4.99
C LEU A 87 -17.22 3.79 5.54
N LEU A 88 -17.97 3.17 4.64
CA LEU A 88 -18.77 1.97 4.95
C LEU A 88 -17.85 0.74 4.98
N LEU A 89 -18.27 -0.33 5.66
CA LEU A 89 -17.60 -1.63 5.59
C LEU A 89 -17.90 -2.29 4.25
N ASP A 90 -17.01 -2.10 3.27
CA ASP A 90 -17.15 -2.65 1.92
C ASP A 90 -15.83 -3.31 1.46
N PRO A 91 -15.88 -4.40 0.67
CA PRO A 91 -14.69 -5.05 0.09
C PRO A 91 -13.88 -4.15 -0.84
N TYR A 92 -14.42 -3.03 -1.27
CA TYR A 92 -13.73 -2.01 -2.06
C TYR A 92 -12.41 -1.58 -1.40
N PHE A 93 -12.39 -1.39 -0.08
CA PHE A 93 -11.30 -0.80 0.67
C PHE A 93 -10.19 -1.79 1.07
N SER A 94 -8.97 -1.29 1.26
CA SER A 94 -7.76 -2.12 1.39
C SER A 94 -7.70 -3.01 2.64
N GLY A 95 -8.25 -2.57 3.78
CA GLY A 95 -8.07 -3.26 5.06
C GLY A 95 -8.63 -4.68 5.09
N THR A 96 -9.76 -4.92 4.41
CA THR A 96 -10.32 -6.26 4.32
C THR A 96 -9.51 -7.17 3.41
N LYS A 97 -8.85 -6.62 2.38
CA LYS A 97 -7.94 -7.34 1.49
C LYS A 97 -6.67 -7.77 2.25
N LEU A 98 -6.13 -6.90 3.12
CA LEU A 98 -5.04 -7.30 4.03
C LEU A 98 -5.42 -8.49 4.90
N ASN A 99 -6.62 -8.48 5.50
CA ASN A 99 -7.11 -9.61 6.30
C ASN A 99 -7.17 -10.89 5.46
N TRP A 100 -7.64 -10.79 4.23
CA TRP A 100 -7.72 -11.93 3.31
C TRP A 100 -6.31 -12.46 2.98
N LEU A 101 -5.36 -11.61 2.61
CA LEU A 101 -3.97 -11.98 2.30
C LEU A 101 -3.33 -12.72 3.48
N LEU A 102 -3.42 -12.15 4.68
CA LEU A 102 -2.88 -12.77 5.89
C LEU A 102 -3.54 -14.11 6.23
N SER A 103 -4.78 -14.32 5.80
CA SER A 103 -5.55 -15.55 6.10
C SER A 103 -5.38 -16.65 5.07
N ASN A 104 -5.12 -16.31 3.81
CA ASN A 104 -5.15 -17.26 2.70
C ASN A 104 -3.77 -17.50 2.07
N VAL A 105 -2.81 -16.58 2.21
CA VAL A 105 -1.45 -16.80 1.70
C VAL A 105 -0.64 -17.60 2.73
N LYS A 106 -0.10 -18.74 2.30
CA LYS A 106 0.68 -19.65 3.17
C LYS A 106 1.87 -18.91 3.80
N GLY A 107 1.98 -18.94 5.11
CA GLY A 107 3.07 -18.33 5.86
C GLY A 107 2.94 -16.81 6.07
N ALA A 108 2.08 -16.10 5.34
CA ALA A 108 1.97 -14.64 5.42
C ALA A 108 1.69 -14.13 6.84
N ALA A 109 0.78 -14.77 7.56
CA ALA A 109 0.47 -14.37 8.93
C ALA A 109 1.66 -14.54 9.90
N LYS A 110 2.52 -15.56 9.70
CA LYS A 110 3.73 -15.73 10.51
C LYS A 110 4.74 -14.64 10.16
N LYS A 111 5.06 -14.47 8.89
CA LYS A 111 5.98 -13.42 8.41
C LYS A 111 5.54 -12.01 8.84
N ALA A 112 4.24 -11.72 8.82
CA ALA A 112 3.71 -10.43 9.28
C ALA A 112 3.92 -10.21 10.78
N ARG A 113 3.76 -11.25 11.62
CA ARG A 113 4.07 -11.17 13.06
C ARG A 113 5.55 -10.92 13.31
N ASP A 114 6.39 -11.57 12.53
CA ASP A 114 7.86 -11.45 12.64
C ASP A 114 8.36 -10.12 12.05
N GLY A 115 7.46 -9.28 11.47
CA GLY A 115 7.79 -7.96 10.93
C GLY A 115 8.51 -8.03 9.58
N GLU A 116 8.42 -9.16 8.89
CA GLU A 116 9.08 -9.43 7.61
C GLU A 116 8.29 -8.94 6.40
N LEU A 117 7.03 -8.52 6.57
CA LEU A 117 6.18 -8.07 5.47
C LEU A 117 5.88 -6.56 5.56
N CYS A 118 5.79 -5.97 4.38
CA CYS A 118 5.25 -4.64 4.15
C CYS A 118 3.89 -4.75 3.44
N PHE A 119 2.97 -3.86 3.80
CA PHE A 119 1.66 -3.75 3.16
C PHE A 119 1.41 -2.30 2.74
N GLY A 120 0.87 -2.10 1.56
CA GLY A 120 0.50 -0.78 1.07
C GLY A 120 -0.41 -0.83 -0.16
N THR A 121 -0.75 0.35 -0.63
CA THR A 121 -1.33 0.58 -1.95
C THR A 121 -0.21 0.69 -3.00
N ILE A 122 -0.55 0.78 -4.26
CA ILE A 122 0.42 0.77 -5.37
C ILE A 122 1.44 1.92 -5.23
N ASP A 123 1.02 3.11 -4.81
CA ASP A 123 1.92 4.24 -4.54
C ASP A 123 3.03 3.87 -3.54
N THR A 124 2.65 3.26 -2.42
CA THR A 124 3.60 2.83 -1.38
C THR A 124 4.58 1.79 -1.92
N PHE A 125 4.10 0.81 -2.69
CA PHE A 125 4.93 -0.21 -3.29
C PHE A 125 5.93 0.38 -4.29
N LEU A 126 5.48 1.28 -5.16
CA LEU A 126 6.33 1.97 -6.14
C LEU A 126 7.37 2.87 -5.45
N ILE A 127 6.98 3.67 -4.46
CA ILE A 127 7.92 4.51 -3.70
C ILE A 127 8.97 3.63 -3.01
N TRP A 128 8.54 2.53 -2.41
CA TRP A 128 9.45 1.62 -1.74
C TRP A 128 10.46 1.00 -2.73
N ARG A 129 10.02 0.58 -3.91
CA ARG A 129 10.88 0.03 -4.97
C ARG A 129 11.81 1.10 -5.56
N LEU A 130 11.30 2.28 -5.91
CA LEU A 130 12.08 3.40 -6.46
C LEU A 130 13.15 3.90 -5.49
N THR A 131 12.95 3.75 -4.19
CA THR A 131 13.92 4.17 -3.15
C THR A 131 14.74 3.01 -2.60
N ALA A 132 14.75 1.85 -3.25
CA ALA A 132 15.43 0.64 -2.77
C ALA A 132 15.15 0.33 -1.29
N GLY A 133 13.88 0.45 -0.88
CA GLY A 133 13.42 0.19 0.49
C GLY A 133 13.70 1.28 1.52
N LYS A 134 14.34 2.39 1.14
CA LYS A 134 14.66 3.50 2.06
C LYS A 134 13.43 4.28 2.52
N SER A 135 12.40 4.38 1.67
CA SER A 135 11.15 5.10 2.00
C SER A 135 9.96 4.15 1.99
N PHE A 136 9.24 4.13 3.13
CA PHE A 136 8.00 3.37 3.29
C PHE A 136 6.91 4.32 3.74
N VAL A 137 6.27 4.98 2.77
CA VAL A 137 5.34 6.09 2.98
C VAL A 137 4.13 5.97 2.06
N THR A 138 3.04 6.62 2.43
CA THR A 138 1.87 6.92 1.61
C THR A 138 1.37 8.32 1.92
N ASP A 139 0.44 8.84 1.17
CA ASP A 139 -0.24 10.10 1.47
C ASP A 139 -1.58 9.88 2.21
N ALA A 140 -2.17 10.99 2.69
CA ALA A 140 -3.44 10.93 3.41
C ALA A 140 -4.60 10.50 2.51
N THR A 141 -4.56 10.77 1.20
CA THR A 141 -5.64 10.43 0.27
C THR A 141 -5.68 8.93 -0.02
N ASN A 142 -4.52 8.27 -0.11
CA ASN A 142 -4.42 6.81 -0.17
C ASN A 142 -4.73 6.16 1.18
N ALA A 143 -4.15 6.68 2.27
CA ALA A 143 -4.36 6.14 3.62
C ALA A 143 -5.85 6.18 4.03
N SER A 144 -6.57 7.24 3.71
CA SER A 144 -8.00 7.39 4.03
C SER A 144 -8.88 6.32 3.40
N ARG A 145 -8.42 5.65 2.33
CA ARG A 145 -9.17 4.61 1.60
C ARG A 145 -8.88 3.19 2.07
N THR A 146 -8.19 3.05 3.21
CA THR A 146 -7.73 1.72 3.67
C THR A 146 -8.62 1.05 4.69
N LEU A 147 -9.62 1.72 5.28
CA LEU A 147 -10.34 1.30 6.49
C LEU A 147 -9.47 1.19 7.74
N MET A 148 -8.24 1.70 7.71
CA MET A 148 -7.27 1.59 8.81
C MET A 148 -6.83 2.95 9.34
N PHE A 149 -7.14 4.02 8.62
CA PHE A 149 -6.67 5.37 8.90
C PHE A 149 -7.79 6.24 9.47
N ASN A 150 -7.54 6.88 10.60
CA ASN A 150 -8.48 7.82 11.22
C ASN A 150 -8.31 9.19 10.58
N ILE A 151 -9.32 9.63 9.84
CA ILE A 151 -9.25 10.87 9.06
C ILE A 151 -9.34 12.14 9.90
N GLU A 152 -9.97 12.08 11.08
CA GLU A 152 -10.05 13.21 12.00
C GLU A 152 -8.71 13.45 12.71
N LYS A 153 -8.05 12.36 13.13
CA LYS A 153 -6.78 12.39 13.88
C LYS A 153 -5.56 12.36 12.97
N ASN A 154 -5.74 12.06 11.69
CA ASN A 154 -4.69 11.89 10.69
C ASN A 154 -3.62 10.86 11.11
N VAL A 155 -4.06 9.72 11.64
CA VAL A 155 -3.19 8.63 12.13
C VAL A 155 -3.75 7.25 11.78
N TRP A 156 -2.87 6.25 11.73
CA TRP A 156 -3.27 4.84 11.69
C TRP A 156 -4.00 4.47 12.99
N ASP A 157 -5.26 4.03 12.88
CA ASP A 157 -6.10 3.72 14.04
C ASP A 157 -5.82 2.31 14.55
N LYS A 158 -5.30 2.21 15.76
CA LYS A 158 -4.94 0.94 16.39
C LYS A 158 -6.13 0.00 16.56
N LYS A 159 -7.33 0.55 16.87
CA LYS A 159 -8.54 -0.28 17.06
C LYS A 159 -8.98 -0.91 15.74
N LEU A 160 -8.95 -0.13 14.64
CA LEU A 160 -9.29 -0.62 13.30
C LEU A 160 -8.26 -1.67 12.84
N LEU A 161 -6.98 -1.40 13.01
CA LEU A 161 -5.89 -2.34 12.72
C LEU A 161 -6.05 -3.65 13.51
N ASP A 162 -6.34 -3.57 14.80
CA ASP A 162 -6.55 -4.75 15.66
C ASP A 162 -7.76 -5.60 15.18
N ILE A 163 -8.86 -4.97 14.75
CA ILE A 163 -10.05 -5.67 14.24
C ILE A 163 -9.73 -6.37 12.92
N LEU A 164 -9.11 -5.65 11.97
CA LEU A 164 -8.81 -6.16 10.63
C LEU A 164 -7.71 -7.22 10.64
N SER A 165 -6.77 -7.17 11.59
CA SER A 165 -5.69 -8.15 11.70
C SER A 165 -6.04 -9.37 12.55
N ARG A 166 -7.23 -9.42 13.20
CA ARG A 166 -7.64 -10.55 14.03
C ARG A 166 -7.92 -11.79 13.17
N ARG A 167 -7.09 -12.82 13.35
CA ARG A 167 -7.45 -14.21 13.02
C ARG A 167 -8.24 -14.82 14.17
N ARG A 168 -9.22 -15.67 13.85
CA ARG A 168 -9.76 -16.62 14.83
C ARG A 168 -8.59 -17.51 15.31
N ARG A 169 -8.17 -17.35 16.59
CA ARG A 169 -7.20 -18.22 17.29
C ARG A 169 -5.77 -18.24 16.75
N ALA A 170 -5.01 -17.17 16.89
CA ALA A 170 -3.54 -17.17 17.18
C ALA A 170 -3.01 -15.74 17.04
N GLY A 171 -2.18 -15.32 17.98
CA GLY A 171 -1.41 -14.07 18.11
C GLY A 171 -1.57 -12.97 17.05
N ARG A 172 -1.54 -11.75 17.48
CA ARG A 172 -1.76 -10.56 16.63
C ARG A 172 -0.72 -10.44 15.52
N PRO A 173 -1.04 -10.57 14.23
CA PRO A 173 -0.11 -10.23 13.17
C PRO A 173 0.03 -8.71 13.09
N ARG A 174 1.26 -8.23 13.04
CA ARG A 174 1.59 -6.82 12.82
C ARG A 174 2.26 -6.67 11.46
N ALA A 175 1.49 -6.63 10.37
CA ALA A 175 2.03 -6.05 9.16
C ALA A 175 2.30 -4.57 9.43
N ARG A 176 3.49 -4.10 9.09
CA ARG A 176 3.85 -2.69 9.28
C ARG A 176 3.04 -1.85 8.28
N ALA A 177 2.31 -0.88 8.79
CA ALA A 177 1.67 0.13 7.97
C ALA A 177 2.69 1.22 7.55
N PRO A 178 2.57 1.80 6.36
CA PRO A 178 3.44 2.88 5.92
C PRO A 178 3.34 4.09 6.83
N ARG A 179 4.41 4.87 6.93
CA ARG A 179 4.34 6.19 7.59
C ARG A 179 3.58 7.14 6.68
N THR A 180 2.58 7.83 7.21
CA THR A 180 1.93 8.92 6.50
C THR A 180 2.81 10.16 6.60
N ARG A 181 3.21 10.73 5.47
CA ARG A 181 3.77 12.08 5.42
C ARG A 181 2.63 13.09 5.25
N ALA A 182 1.83 13.27 6.29
CA ALA A 182 0.88 14.35 6.36
C ALA A 182 1.36 15.35 7.42
N ARG A 183 1.96 16.45 6.99
CA ARG A 183 1.90 17.68 7.79
C ARG A 183 0.66 18.43 7.32
N PRO A 184 -0.25 18.83 8.22
CA PRO A 184 -1.34 19.70 7.84
C PRO A 184 -0.73 21.05 7.42
N ASN A 185 -0.72 21.33 6.14
CA ASN A 185 -0.54 22.70 5.66
C ASN A 185 -1.92 23.21 5.26
N PRO A 186 -2.52 24.18 6.00
CA PRO A 186 -3.88 24.63 5.75
C PRO A 186 -4.04 25.44 4.45
N ARG A 187 -3.02 25.67 3.65
CA ARG A 187 -3.12 26.63 2.53
C ARG A 187 -2.63 26.20 1.15
N ARG A 188 -2.08 25.02 0.91
CA ARG A 188 -1.79 24.54 -0.47
C ARG A 188 -1.56 23.03 -0.50
N GLY A 189 -2.31 22.32 -1.36
CA GLY A 189 -2.07 20.93 -1.72
C GLY A 189 -0.75 20.74 -2.48
N ARG A 190 0.37 20.74 -1.77
CA ARG A 190 1.66 20.33 -2.30
C ARG A 190 1.97 18.93 -1.80
N LEU A 191 2.01 18.02 -2.74
CA LEU A 191 2.63 16.70 -2.56
C LEU A 191 4.12 16.91 -2.29
N TYR A 192 4.61 16.44 -1.13
CA TYR A 192 6.05 16.46 -0.84
C TYR A 192 6.67 15.16 -1.31
N PHE A 193 7.53 15.25 -2.31
CA PHE A 193 8.37 14.17 -2.80
C PHE A 193 9.73 14.20 -2.10
N GLY A 194 10.21 13.04 -1.63
CA GLY A 194 11.62 12.89 -1.26
C GLY A 194 12.46 12.78 -2.55
N ARG A 195 13.69 13.27 -2.52
CA ARG A 195 14.67 13.02 -3.60
C ARG A 195 14.73 11.52 -3.86
N ALA A 196 14.50 11.10 -5.09
CA ALA A 196 14.76 9.74 -5.53
C ALA A 196 16.25 9.63 -5.87
N ASP A 197 16.96 8.75 -5.17
CA ASP A 197 18.33 8.38 -5.57
C ASP A 197 18.21 7.39 -6.72
N PHE A 198 18.43 7.86 -7.94
CA PHE A 198 18.45 7.04 -9.17
C PHE A 198 19.72 6.18 -9.34
N ALA A 199 20.58 6.07 -8.34
CA ALA A 199 21.83 5.31 -8.41
C ALA A 199 21.67 3.82 -8.79
N GLY A 200 20.46 3.28 -8.78
CA GLY A 200 20.17 1.90 -9.17
C GLY A 200 19.74 1.68 -10.64
N LEU A 201 19.58 2.74 -11.45
CA LEU A 201 19.12 2.59 -12.83
C LEU A 201 20.25 2.40 -13.86
N GLY A 202 21.53 2.44 -13.40
CA GLY A 202 22.73 2.32 -14.22
C GLY A 202 23.37 0.93 -14.26
N GLY A 203 22.64 -0.15 -13.96
CA GLY A 203 23.14 -1.51 -14.13
C GLY A 203 23.27 -1.88 -15.61
N THR A 204 24.49 -1.86 -16.12
CA THR A 204 24.88 -2.45 -17.41
C THR A 204 24.53 -3.93 -17.42
N GLY A 205 23.41 -4.29 -18.04
CA GLY A 205 23.16 -5.67 -18.45
C GLY A 205 23.94 -5.97 -19.72
N GLN A 206 25.06 -6.68 -19.60
CA GLN A 206 25.61 -7.45 -20.69
C GLN A 206 24.82 -8.74 -20.86
N CYS A 207 24.53 -9.04 -22.13
CA CYS A 207 23.90 -10.21 -22.76
C CYS A 207 22.42 -10.40 -22.55
#